data_a9d6cb6445355d6963cb6b6adbd826ca
#
_entry.id   a9d6cb6445355d6963cb6b6adbd826ca
#
_cell.length_a   1.000
_cell.length_b   1.000
_cell.length_c   1.000
_cell.angle_alpha   90.00
_cell.angle_beta   90.00
_cell.angle_gamma   90.00
#
_symmetry.space_group_name_H-M   'P 1'
#
loop_
_entity.id
_entity.type
_entity.pdbx_description
1 polymer ?
#
loop_
_entity_poly.entity_id
_entity_poly.type
_entity_poly.pdbx_seq_one_letter_code
_entity_poly.pdbx_strand_id
1 'polypeptide(L)'
;MCVKTKMSVSSQNTHKIAKNTFMLYIRMLLTMLVALYTSRVVLEVLGVEDFGIYNVVGGIVTMFSFLNGTMAASTQRFLSYAIGKKDLQLLKNTFSLTVSIHCGVAILVLLLAETIGIWFLNTYMNIPQERMDAAGWVYQFSIFSFVVSIIQVPYNAIIIAREQMNIYAYMSIIEVCLKLLVVFMLMWIGYDKLKLYAILIFSVTVVIALFYRIYCKCKFSECKYHFVFDKNTFYSLTSYAGWNLSANIALIARTQGVNILLNIFYGPTLNAARGIAVQVNTAIISFVTNFQMAVNPQIVKSYAQEYLDEMRKIIIKSSKFSFLLLFFLALPFIFETEFILNICCLL
;
A
#
# COMPACT_ATOMS: atom_id res chain seq x y z
N MET A 1 -7.65 43.46 -8.91
CA MET A 1 -6.42 42.65 -9.10
C MET A 1 -6.41 41.29 -8.35
N CYS A 2 -7.07 41.16 -7.21
CA CYS A 2 -7.14 39.94 -6.38
C CYS A 2 -7.94 38.76 -7.00
N VAL A 3 -8.94 39.00 -7.84
CA VAL A 3 -9.83 37.95 -8.38
C VAL A 3 -9.17 37.14 -9.49
N LYS A 4 -8.34 37.77 -10.34
CA LYS A 4 -7.62 37.03 -11.43
C LYS A 4 -6.56 36.07 -10.87
N THR A 5 -5.90 36.41 -9.76
CA THR A 5 -4.88 35.54 -9.13
C THR A 5 -5.51 34.32 -8.48
N LYS A 6 -6.71 34.45 -7.88
CA LYS A 6 -7.44 33.28 -7.30
C LYS A 6 -7.95 32.31 -8.35
N MET A 7 -8.40 32.77 -9.52
CA MET A 7 -8.82 31.87 -10.60
C MET A 7 -7.66 31.09 -11.20
N SER A 8 -6.46 31.66 -11.30
CA SER A 8 -5.26 30.98 -11.82
C SER A 8 -4.77 29.87 -10.88
N VAL A 9 -4.80 30.08 -9.57
CA VAL A 9 -4.38 29.07 -8.57
C VAL A 9 -5.34 27.87 -8.56
N SER A 10 -6.65 28.10 -8.60
CA SER A 10 -7.65 27.02 -8.66
C SER A 10 -7.52 26.19 -9.94
N SER A 11 -7.22 26.81 -11.09
CA SER A 11 -6.99 26.10 -12.36
C SER A 11 -5.71 25.28 -12.33
N GLN A 12 -4.61 25.81 -11.80
CA GLN A 12 -3.35 25.09 -11.65
C GLN A 12 -3.48 23.86 -10.74
N ASN A 13 -4.20 23.99 -9.63
CA ASN A 13 -4.46 22.90 -8.71
C ASN A 13 -5.28 21.78 -9.38
N THR A 14 -6.31 22.14 -10.14
CA THR A 14 -7.15 21.15 -10.86
C THR A 14 -6.33 20.39 -11.91
N HIS A 15 -5.51 21.08 -12.70
CA HIS A 15 -4.64 20.43 -13.69
C HIS A 15 -3.62 19.49 -13.03
N LYS A 16 -3.06 19.88 -11.88
CA LYS A 16 -2.12 19.05 -11.12
C LYS A 16 -2.78 17.80 -10.57
N ILE A 17 -3.99 17.91 -10.01
CA ILE A 17 -4.79 16.76 -9.58
C ILE A 17 -5.02 15.81 -10.75
N ALA A 18 -5.50 16.31 -11.89
CA ALA A 18 -5.77 15.50 -13.06
C ALA A 18 -4.53 14.74 -13.55
N LYS A 19 -3.39 15.43 -13.67
CA LYS A 19 -2.12 14.82 -14.05
C LYS A 19 -1.68 13.74 -13.07
N ASN A 20 -1.76 14.01 -11.77
CA ASN A 20 -1.38 13.07 -10.73
C ASN A 20 -2.29 11.84 -10.73
N THR A 21 -3.60 12.03 -10.87
CA THR A 21 -4.58 10.94 -10.97
C THR A 21 -4.30 10.06 -12.18
N PHE A 22 -4.05 10.66 -13.34
CA PHE A 22 -3.72 9.91 -14.56
C PHE A 22 -2.47 9.03 -14.40
N MET A 23 -1.41 9.58 -13.78
CA MET A 23 -0.19 8.81 -13.49
C MET A 23 -0.46 7.65 -12.53
N LEU A 24 -1.29 7.85 -11.52
CA LEU A 24 -1.66 6.79 -10.58
C LEU A 24 -2.52 5.70 -11.25
N TYR A 25 -3.38 6.05 -12.21
CA TYR A 25 -4.16 5.08 -12.97
C TYR A 25 -3.29 4.24 -13.90
N ILE A 26 -2.38 4.87 -14.66
CA ILE A 26 -1.42 4.13 -15.48
C ILE A 26 -0.62 3.15 -14.61
N ARG A 27 -0.08 3.63 -13.48
CA ARG A 27 0.61 2.78 -12.51
C ARG A 27 -0.25 1.60 -12.08
N MET A 28 -1.49 1.87 -11.66
CA MET A 28 -2.42 0.83 -11.16
C MET A 28 -2.68 -0.24 -12.21
N LEU A 29 -2.99 0.16 -13.44
CA LEU A 29 -3.26 -0.79 -14.52
C LEU A 29 -2.03 -1.62 -14.87
N LEU A 30 -0.85 -0.99 -15.00
CA LEU A 30 0.39 -1.70 -15.29
C LEU A 30 0.76 -2.68 -14.16
N THR A 31 0.67 -2.25 -12.90
CA THR A 31 0.99 -3.12 -11.75
C THR A 31 0.02 -4.29 -11.66
N MET A 32 -1.26 -4.08 -11.97
CA MET A 32 -2.27 -5.14 -11.97
C MET A 32 -2.03 -6.17 -13.08
N LEU A 33 -1.80 -5.71 -14.31
CA LEU A 33 -1.52 -6.59 -15.45
C LEU A 33 -0.28 -7.45 -15.22
N VAL A 34 0.81 -6.81 -14.76
CA VAL A 34 2.06 -7.54 -14.50
C VAL A 34 1.91 -8.49 -13.30
N ALA A 35 1.17 -8.11 -12.26
CA ALA A 35 0.93 -8.99 -11.12
C ALA A 35 0.18 -10.26 -11.53
N LEU A 36 -0.83 -10.16 -12.40
CA LEU A 36 -1.56 -11.31 -12.94
C LEU A 36 -0.63 -12.23 -13.75
N TYR A 37 0.16 -11.65 -14.65
CA TYR A 37 1.14 -12.41 -15.43
C TYR A 37 2.18 -13.07 -14.54
N THR A 38 2.77 -12.32 -13.61
CA THR A 38 3.80 -12.81 -12.68
C THR A 38 3.27 -13.96 -11.82
N SER A 39 2.06 -13.84 -11.28
CA SER A 39 1.44 -14.88 -10.45
C SER A 39 1.30 -16.22 -11.22
N ARG A 40 0.87 -16.15 -12.48
CA ARG A 40 0.76 -17.34 -13.34
C ARG A 40 2.13 -18.00 -13.58
N VAL A 41 3.12 -17.19 -13.95
CA VAL A 41 4.46 -17.75 -14.26
C VAL A 41 5.15 -18.27 -12.99
N VAL A 42 4.99 -17.60 -11.85
CA VAL A 42 5.52 -18.10 -10.56
C VAL A 42 4.90 -19.45 -10.20
N LEU A 43 3.58 -19.61 -10.36
CA LEU A 43 2.90 -20.88 -10.14
C LEU A 43 3.43 -21.99 -11.06
N GLU A 44 3.68 -21.68 -12.32
CA GLU A 44 4.23 -22.65 -13.31
C GLU A 44 5.68 -23.04 -12.97
N VAL A 45 6.51 -22.09 -12.53
CA VAL A 45 7.94 -22.30 -12.25
C VAL A 45 8.17 -22.97 -10.90
N LEU A 46 7.43 -22.57 -9.86
CA LEU A 46 7.55 -23.16 -8.51
C LEU A 46 6.78 -24.50 -8.39
N GLY A 47 5.70 -24.66 -9.16
CA GLY A 47 4.74 -25.72 -8.96
C GLY A 47 3.73 -25.39 -7.85
N VAL A 48 2.66 -26.19 -7.78
CA VAL A 48 1.51 -25.95 -6.89
C VAL A 48 1.92 -26.01 -5.42
N GLU A 49 2.79 -26.95 -5.05
CA GLU A 49 3.20 -27.16 -3.66
C GLU A 49 4.03 -26.00 -3.12
N ASP A 50 5.13 -25.63 -3.79
CA ASP A 50 6.01 -24.54 -3.38
C ASP A 50 5.31 -23.17 -3.44
N PHE A 51 4.46 -22.97 -4.45
CA PHE A 51 3.63 -21.76 -4.53
C PHE A 51 2.63 -21.70 -3.38
N GLY A 52 2.05 -22.85 -2.98
CA GLY A 52 1.19 -22.97 -1.82
C GLY A 52 1.93 -22.60 -0.53
N ILE A 53 3.12 -23.16 -0.30
CA ILE A 53 3.98 -22.86 0.86
C ILE A 53 4.31 -21.37 0.89
N TYR A 54 4.72 -20.78 -0.23
CA TYR A 54 5.02 -19.33 -0.33
C TYR A 54 3.82 -18.47 0.08
N ASN A 55 2.61 -18.78 -0.42
CA ASN A 55 1.41 -18.01 -0.11
C ASN A 55 0.98 -18.16 1.35
N VAL A 56 1.04 -19.36 1.91
CA VAL A 56 0.64 -19.63 3.29
C VAL A 56 1.61 -18.96 4.26
N VAL A 57 2.92 -19.14 4.05
CA VAL A 57 3.97 -18.56 4.89
C VAL A 57 4.00 -17.03 4.77
N GLY A 58 3.95 -16.50 3.54
CA GLY A 58 3.83 -15.06 3.28
C GLY A 58 2.53 -14.48 3.84
N GLY A 59 1.46 -15.28 3.89
CA GLY A 59 0.17 -14.92 4.49
C GLY A 59 0.28 -14.50 5.94
N ILE A 60 1.12 -15.14 6.74
CA ILE A 60 1.38 -14.75 8.14
C ILE A 60 1.91 -13.32 8.21
N VAL A 61 2.86 -12.99 7.34
CA VAL A 61 3.47 -11.66 7.31
C VAL A 61 2.49 -10.61 6.78
N THR A 62 1.66 -10.97 5.80
CA THR A 62 0.65 -10.05 5.26
C THR A 62 -0.43 -9.67 6.27
N MET A 63 -0.63 -10.47 7.32
CA MET A 63 -1.51 -10.09 8.44
C MET A 63 -1.09 -8.77 9.10
N PHE A 64 0.18 -8.40 9.05
CA PHE A 64 0.66 -7.12 9.57
C PHE A 64 0.53 -5.95 8.58
N SER A 65 0.11 -6.19 7.34
CA SER A 65 0.06 -5.17 6.28
C SER A 65 -0.90 -4.00 6.58
N PHE A 66 -1.92 -4.20 7.42
CA PHE A 66 -2.82 -3.13 7.86
C PHE A 66 -2.07 -2.01 8.61
N LEU A 67 -0.94 -2.33 9.27
CA LEU A 67 -0.09 -1.35 9.93
C LEU A 67 0.49 -0.37 8.92
N ASN A 68 1.00 -0.86 7.78
CA ASN A 68 1.59 -0.02 6.74
C ASN A 68 0.57 1.01 6.22
N GLY A 69 -0.66 0.60 5.90
CA GLY A 69 -1.70 1.49 5.41
C GLY A 69 -2.09 2.58 6.40
N THR A 70 -2.27 2.19 7.67
CA THR A 70 -2.64 3.10 8.75
C THR A 70 -1.55 4.14 9.02
N MET A 71 -0.29 3.68 9.10
CA MET A 71 0.86 4.54 9.36
C MET A 71 1.16 5.45 8.17
N ALA A 72 1.00 4.96 6.94
CA ALA A 72 1.17 5.77 5.73
C ALA A 72 0.17 6.94 5.69
N ALA A 73 -1.11 6.69 5.96
CA ALA A 73 -2.14 7.73 6.00
C ALA A 73 -1.85 8.81 7.06
N SER A 74 -1.45 8.37 8.27
CA SER A 74 -1.06 9.28 9.36
C SER A 74 0.15 10.14 8.95
N THR A 75 1.23 9.50 8.52
CA THR A 75 2.46 10.16 8.09
C THR A 75 2.21 11.16 6.97
N GLN A 76 1.48 10.76 5.93
CA GLN A 76 1.15 11.62 4.80
C GLN A 76 0.37 12.86 5.23
N ARG A 77 -0.59 12.72 6.15
CA ARG A 77 -1.37 13.84 6.69
C ARG A 77 -0.49 14.86 7.40
N PHE A 78 0.34 14.42 8.35
CA PHE A 78 1.18 15.33 9.14
C PHE A 78 2.26 16.00 8.28
N LEU A 79 2.88 15.29 7.34
CA LEU A 79 3.81 15.89 6.38
C LEU A 79 3.13 16.89 5.46
N SER A 80 1.92 16.59 4.95
CA SER A 80 1.15 17.53 4.12
C SER A 80 0.75 18.79 4.89
N TYR A 81 0.42 18.65 6.18
CA TYR A 81 0.11 19.78 7.07
C TYR A 81 1.32 20.69 7.28
N ALA A 82 2.49 20.11 7.59
CA ALA A 82 3.72 20.87 7.76
C ALA A 82 4.13 21.60 6.47
N ILE A 83 3.98 20.96 5.31
CA ILE A 83 4.19 21.60 4.00
C ILE A 83 3.21 22.77 3.80
N GLY A 84 1.95 22.59 4.18
CA GLY A 84 0.92 23.62 4.08
C GLY A 84 1.23 24.85 4.94
N LYS A 85 1.70 24.64 6.16
CA LYS A 85 2.17 25.72 7.08
C LYS A 85 3.43 26.44 6.57
N LYS A 86 4.13 25.88 5.56
CA LYS A 86 5.41 26.39 5.04
C LYS A 86 6.51 26.46 6.10
N ASP A 87 6.40 25.67 7.14
CA ASP A 87 7.37 25.59 8.22
C ASP A 87 8.33 24.41 7.97
N LEU A 88 9.53 24.76 7.52
CA LEU A 88 10.58 23.78 7.20
C LEU A 88 11.10 23.06 8.44
N GLN A 89 11.11 23.71 9.59
CA GLN A 89 11.59 23.09 10.83
C GLN A 89 10.57 22.06 11.33
N LEU A 90 9.27 22.42 11.33
CA LEU A 90 8.19 21.50 11.63
C LEU A 90 8.21 20.28 10.68
N LEU A 91 8.45 20.51 9.37
CA LEU A 91 8.52 19.44 8.38
C LEU A 91 9.69 18.49 8.64
N LYS A 92 10.90 19.02 8.94
CA LYS A 92 12.07 18.21 9.28
C LYS A 92 11.86 17.40 10.55
N ASN A 93 11.32 18.02 11.58
CA ASN A 93 11.05 17.37 12.86
C ASN A 93 9.99 16.26 12.67
N THR A 94 8.89 16.56 11.97
CA THR A 94 7.83 15.58 11.67
C THR A 94 8.38 14.40 10.88
N PHE A 95 9.20 14.65 9.85
CA PHE A 95 9.80 13.57 9.06
C PHE A 95 10.71 12.69 9.92
N SER A 96 11.63 13.29 10.69
CA SER A 96 12.56 12.55 11.53
C SER A 96 11.86 11.76 12.63
N LEU A 97 10.85 12.35 13.27
CA LEU A 97 10.03 11.68 14.28
C LEU A 97 9.26 10.50 13.68
N THR A 98 8.69 10.68 12.48
CA THR A 98 7.97 9.60 11.79
C THR A 98 8.89 8.43 11.45
N VAL A 99 10.12 8.70 10.97
CA VAL A 99 11.13 7.64 10.74
C VAL A 99 11.44 6.90 12.04
N SER A 100 11.63 7.60 13.16
CA SER A 100 11.88 6.97 14.47
C SER A 100 10.70 6.09 14.91
N ILE A 101 9.46 6.55 14.75
CA ILE A 101 8.26 5.76 15.07
C ILE A 101 8.20 4.49 14.20
N HIS A 102 8.45 4.62 12.89
CA HIS A 102 8.44 3.46 11.99
C HIS A 102 9.54 2.47 12.30
N CYS A 103 10.74 2.93 12.69
CA CYS A 103 11.81 2.04 13.18
C CYS A 103 11.38 1.31 14.46
N GLY A 104 10.74 1.99 15.41
CA GLY A 104 10.23 1.35 16.63
C GLY A 104 9.16 0.29 16.31
N VAL A 105 8.22 0.58 15.42
CA VAL A 105 7.20 -0.39 14.97
C VAL A 105 7.84 -1.55 14.20
N ALA A 106 8.84 -1.30 13.37
CA ALA A 106 9.57 -2.35 12.65
C ALA A 106 10.26 -3.32 13.61
N ILE A 107 10.88 -2.81 14.66
CA ILE A 107 11.50 -3.65 15.72
C ILE A 107 10.43 -4.45 16.47
N LEU A 108 9.31 -3.83 16.85
CA LEU A 108 8.21 -4.53 17.51
C LEU A 108 7.65 -5.66 16.64
N VAL A 109 7.40 -5.40 15.37
CA VAL A 109 6.93 -6.43 14.43
C VAL A 109 7.95 -7.54 14.25
N LEU A 110 9.24 -7.20 14.15
CA LEU A 110 10.30 -8.20 14.07
C LEU A 110 10.30 -9.11 15.31
N LEU A 111 10.23 -8.54 16.51
CA LEU A 111 10.19 -9.31 17.75
C LEU A 111 8.95 -10.23 17.83
N LEU A 112 7.77 -9.73 17.44
CA LEU A 112 6.53 -10.53 17.41
C LEU A 112 6.62 -11.66 16.36
N ALA A 113 7.18 -11.37 15.20
CA ALA A 113 7.37 -12.36 14.16
C ALA A 113 8.37 -13.45 14.58
N GLU A 114 9.53 -13.08 15.15
CA GLU A 114 10.55 -14.04 15.61
C GLU A 114 10.10 -14.86 16.82
N THR A 115 9.13 -14.41 17.60
CA THR A 115 8.62 -15.16 18.75
C THR A 115 7.33 -15.92 18.39
N ILE A 116 6.23 -15.20 18.27
CA ILE A 116 4.89 -15.78 18.04
C ILE A 116 4.81 -16.39 16.63
N GLY A 117 5.36 -15.71 15.64
CA GLY A 117 5.25 -16.15 14.25
C GLY A 117 6.03 -17.43 13.96
N ILE A 118 7.27 -17.59 14.48
CA ILE A 118 8.03 -18.83 14.35
C ILE A 118 7.34 -19.97 15.11
N TRP A 119 6.86 -19.71 16.33
CA TRP A 119 6.09 -20.70 17.08
C TRP A 119 4.88 -21.18 16.27
N PHE A 120 4.12 -20.26 15.68
CA PHE A 120 2.95 -20.58 14.87
C PHE A 120 3.34 -21.37 13.61
N LEU A 121 4.42 -20.99 12.91
CA LEU A 121 4.94 -21.68 11.74
C LEU A 121 5.27 -23.17 12.04
N ASN A 122 5.97 -23.40 13.16
CA ASN A 122 6.44 -24.73 13.52
C ASN A 122 5.36 -25.64 14.15
N THR A 123 4.32 -25.03 14.75
CA THR A 123 3.33 -25.80 15.54
C THR A 123 2.04 -26.04 14.78
N TYR A 124 1.58 -25.07 14.00
CA TYR A 124 0.24 -25.11 13.39
C TYR A 124 0.25 -25.24 11.87
N MET A 125 1.38 -25.00 11.22
CA MET A 125 1.44 -25.10 9.76
C MET A 125 1.69 -26.53 9.33
N ASN A 126 0.83 -27.02 8.42
CA ASN A 126 0.98 -28.34 7.82
C ASN A 126 1.87 -28.24 6.58
N ILE A 127 3.19 -28.24 6.79
CA ILE A 127 4.22 -28.16 5.72
C ILE A 127 4.98 -29.49 5.72
N PRO A 128 5.23 -30.11 4.53
CA PRO A 128 6.04 -31.30 4.44
C PRO A 128 7.42 -31.10 5.07
N GLN A 129 7.89 -32.10 5.83
CA GLN A 129 9.17 -31.98 6.55
C GLN A 129 10.37 -31.68 5.63
N GLU A 130 10.35 -32.23 4.42
CA GLU A 130 11.39 -32.00 3.40
C GLU A 130 11.44 -30.55 2.93
N ARG A 131 10.32 -29.81 3.04
CA ARG A 131 10.22 -28.40 2.61
C ARG A 131 10.22 -27.40 3.77
N MET A 132 10.28 -27.86 5.03
CA MET A 132 10.25 -27.00 6.22
C MET A 132 11.42 -26.01 6.24
N ASP A 133 12.63 -26.44 5.82
CA ASP A 133 13.79 -25.55 5.72
C ASP A 133 13.55 -24.44 4.67
N ALA A 134 13.00 -24.77 3.51
CA ALA A 134 12.65 -23.77 2.49
C ALA A 134 11.56 -22.82 2.97
N ALA A 135 10.55 -23.33 3.69
CA ALA A 135 9.52 -22.50 4.31
C ALA A 135 10.10 -21.53 5.36
N GLY A 136 11.08 -21.97 6.15
CA GLY A 136 11.82 -21.13 7.08
C GLY A 136 12.53 -19.95 6.38
N TRP A 137 13.19 -20.23 5.24
CA TRP A 137 13.81 -19.16 4.42
C TRP A 137 12.77 -18.19 3.88
N VAL A 138 11.66 -18.68 3.33
CA VAL A 138 10.54 -17.81 2.86
C VAL A 138 10.03 -16.94 4.00
N TYR A 139 9.86 -17.51 5.18
CA TYR A 139 9.38 -16.79 6.35
C TYR A 139 10.32 -15.64 6.73
N GLN A 140 11.60 -15.92 6.90
CA GLN A 140 12.60 -14.92 7.29
C GLN A 140 12.72 -13.78 6.27
N PHE A 141 12.84 -14.10 4.99
CA PHE A 141 12.93 -13.08 3.95
C PHE A 141 11.63 -12.29 3.77
N SER A 142 10.47 -12.89 4.04
CA SER A 142 9.19 -12.18 4.06
C SER A 142 9.12 -11.18 5.21
N ILE A 143 9.57 -11.56 6.41
CA ILE A 143 9.65 -10.65 7.57
C ILE A 143 10.60 -9.49 7.28
N PHE A 144 11.83 -9.77 6.80
CA PHE A 144 12.79 -8.72 6.47
C PHE A 144 12.26 -7.79 5.38
N SER A 145 11.57 -8.32 4.35
CA SER A 145 10.90 -7.51 3.34
C SER A 145 9.85 -6.59 3.96
N PHE A 146 9.07 -7.10 4.89
CA PHE A 146 8.04 -6.32 5.58
C PHE A 146 8.63 -5.23 6.48
N VAL A 147 9.68 -5.53 7.24
CA VAL A 147 10.44 -4.56 8.04
C VAL A 147 11.00 -3.43 7.18
N VAL A 148 11.62 -3.77 6.04
CA VAL A 148 12.10 -2.77 5.07
C VAL A 148 10.95 -1.92 4.55
N SER A 149 9.78 -2.53 4.25
CA SER A 149 8.60 -1.81 3.77
C SER A 149 8.06 -0.82 4.80
N ILE A 150 8.04 -1.17 6.10
CA ILE A 150 7.65 -0.25 7.19
C ILE A 150 8.59 0.97 7.23
N ILE A 151 9.90 0.75 7.17
CA ILE A 151 10.91 1.83 7.22
C ILE A 151 10.82 2.72 5.97
N GLN A 152 10.34 2.19 4.85
CA GLN A 152 10.16 2.93 3.60
C GLN A 152 8.93 3.88 3.63
N VAL A 153 7.93 3.62 4.47
CA VAL A 153 6.66 4.40 4.49
C VAL A 153 6.87 5.91 4.59
N PRO A 154 7.72 6.48 5.46
CA PRO A 154 7.94 7.93 5.53
C PRO A 154 8.46 8.53 4.22
N TYR A 155 9.28 7.79 3.47
CA TYR A 155 9.83 8.24 2.18
C TYR A 155 8.75 8.24 1.09
N ASN A 156 7.86 7.27 1.08
CA ASN A 156 6.70 7.26 0.18
C ASN A 156 5.74 8.40 0.54
N ALA A 157 5.48 8.58 1.83
CA ALA A 157 4.56 9.60 2.32
C ALA A 157 5.01 11.02 1.97
N ILE A 158 6.32 11.35 2.04
CA ILE A 158 6.82 12.67 1.67
C ILE A 158 6.68 12.95 0.17
N ILE A 159 6.90 11.96 -0.69
CA ILE A 159 6.71 12.08 -2.15
C ILE A 159 5.25 12.40 -2.47
N ILE A 160 4.32 11.69 -1.83
CA ILE A 160 2.87 11.92 -1.98
C ILE A 160 2.48 13.29 -1.40
N ALA A 161 2.97 13.65 -0.21
CA ALA A 161 2.73 14.94 0.41
C ALA A 161 3.25 16.13 -0.44
N ARG A 162 4.35 15.93 -1.16
CA ARG A 162 4.90 16.87 -2.16
C ARG A 162 4.16 16.81 -3.51
N GLU A 163 3.16 15.91 -3.64
CA GLU A 163 2.36 15.73 -4.86
C GLU A 163 3.20 15.33 -6.08
N GLN A 164 4.30 14.59 -5.86
CA GLN A 164 5.15 14.07 -6.94
C GLN A 164 4.72 12.64 -7.32
N MET A 165 3.47 12.49 -7.75
CA MET A 165 2.89 11.18 -8.08
C MET A 165 3.57 10.50 -9.28
N ASN A 166 4.18 11.29 -10.17
CA ASN A 166 5.00 10.76 -11.26
C ASN A 166 6.19 9.93 -10.75
N ILE A 167 6.89 10.41 -9.72
CA ILE A 167 8.01 9.67 -9.12
C ILE A 167 7.52 8.41 -8.45
N TYR A 168 6.41 8.51 -7.69
CA TYR A 168 5.79 7.35 -7.08
C TYR A 168 5.36 6.30 -8.12
N ALA A 169 4.81 6.73 -9.26
CA ALA A 169 4.44 5.85 -10.37
C ALA A 169 5.67 5.19 -11.02
N TYR A 170 6.72 5.95 -11.31
CA TYR A 170 7.95 5.40 -11.90
C TYR A 170 8.63 4.37 -10.99
N MET A 171 8.73 4.65 -9.69
CA MET A 171 9.30 3.69 -8.73
C MET A 171 8.50 2.41 -8.67
N SER A 172 7.16 2.50 -8.69
CA SER A 172 6.30 1.32 -8.72
C SER A 172 6.43 0.51 -10.02
N ILE A 173 6.62 1.18 -11.17
CA ILE A 173 6.85 0.50 -12.44
C ILE A 173 8.21 -0.21 -12.42
N ILE A 174 9.27 0.44 -11.92
CA ILE A 174 10.59 -0.19 -11.75
C ILE A 174 10.48 -1.44 -10.84
N GLU A 175 9.76 -1.34 -9.73
CA GLU A 175 9.52 -2.47 -8.82
C GLU A 175 8.88 -3.65 -9.55
N VAL A 176 7.86 -3.40 -10.34
CA VAL A 176 7.14 -4.43 -11.09
C VAL A 176 8.01 -5.05 -12.18
N CYS A 177 8.82 -4.25 -12.89
CA CYS A 177 9.80 -4.75 -13.86
C CYS A 177 10.87 -5.62 -13.19
N LEU A 178 11.37 -5.23 -12.02
CA LEU A 178 12.32 -6.04 -11.26
C LEU A 178 11.70 -7.37 -10.79
N LYS A 179 10.43 -7.36 -10.35
CA LYS A 179 9.72 -8.59 -9.99
C LYS A 179 9.54 -9.53 -11.19
N LEU A 180 9.25 -8.98 -12.38
CA LEU A 180 9.25 -9.76 -13.62
C LEU A 180 10.62 -10.37 -13.92
N LEU A 181 11.68 -9.60 -13.78
CA LEU A 181 13.05 -10.08 -13.99
C LEU A 181 13.39 -11.22 -13.03
N VAL A 182 12.96 -11.14 -11.76
CA VAL A 182 13.10 -12.23 -10.78
C VAL A 182 12.46 -13.52 -11.29
N VAL A 183 11.25 -13.43 -11.85
CA VAL A 183 10.54 -14.61 -12.38
C VAL A 183 11.31 -15.25 -13.54
N PHE A 184 11.85 -14.44 -14.45
CA PHE A 184 12.69 -14.96 -15.53
C PHE A 184 13.99 -15.57 -15.01
N MET A 185 14.63 -14.99 -14.00
CA MET A 185 15.83 -15.58 -13.37
C MET A 185 15.56 -16.96 -12.77
N LEU A 186 14.37 -17.16 -12.18
CA LEU A 186 13.99 -18.46 -11.62
C LEU A 186 13.90 -19.58 -12.67
N MET A 187 13.60 -19.24 -13.93
CA MET A 187 13.54 -20.24 -15.01
C MET A 187 14.92 -20.79 -15.39
N TRP A 188 15.98 -19.99 -15.19
CA TRP A 188 17.32 -20.28 -15.69
C TRP A 188 18.26 -20.87 -14.61
N ILE A 189 17.94 -20.66 -13.33
CA ILE A 189 18.80 -21.05 -12.22
C ILE A 189 18.32 -22.40 -11.64
N GLY A 190 19.20 -23.41 -11.64
CA GLY A 190 18.90 -24.76 -11.16
C GLY A 190 19.01 -24.96 -9.64
N TYR A 191 18.86 -23.89 -8.83
CA TYR A 191 18.87 -23.95 -7.38
C TYR A 191 17.45 -24.19 -6.83
N ASP A 192 17.32 -24.43 -5.49
CA ASP A 192 16.00 -24.50 -4.85
C ASP A 192 15.20 -23.22 -5.17
N LYS A 193 14.22 -23.35 -6.05
CA LYS A 193 13.48 -22.23 -6.64
C LYS A 193 12.72 -21.44 -5.58
N LEU A 194 12.22 -22.11 -4.53
CA LEU A 194 11.44 -21.46 -3.48
C LEU A 194 12.34 -20.55 -2.62
N LYS A 195 13.51 -21.03 -2.20
CA LYS A 195 14.49 -20.23 -1.46
C LYS A 195 15.01 -19.07 -2.29
N LEU A 196 15.36 -19.35 -3.55
CA LEU A 196 15.84 -18.33 -4.47
C LEU A 196 14.81 -17.23 -4.70
N TYR A 197 13.54 -17.59 -4.87
CA TYR A 197 12.45 -16.64 -5.04
C TYR A 197 12.31 -15.70 -3.84
N ALA A 198 12.34 -16.24 -2.62
CA ALA A 198 12.28 -15.43 -1.39
C ALA A 198 13.44 -14.43 -1.29
N ILE A 199 14.67 -14.87 -1.58
CA ILE A 199 15.87 -14.01 -1.55
C ILE A 199 15.77 -12.90 -2.61
N LEU A 200 15.37 -13.24 -3.83
CA LEU A 200 15.28 -12.28 -4.92
C LEU A 200 14.18 -11.24 -4.69
N ILE A 201 13.01 -11.63 -4.19
CA ILE A 201 11.93 -10.69 -3.83
C ILE A 201 12.38 -9.76 -2.71
N PHE A 202 13.06 -10.27 -1.68
CA PHE A 202 13.67 -9.42 -0.64
C PHE A 202 14.67 -8.44 -1.24
N SER A 203 15.55 -8.90 -2.14
CA SER A 203 16.54 -8.05 -2.80
C SER A 203 15.87 -6.91 -3.60
N VAL A 204 14.79 -7.21 -4.32
CA VAL A 204 13.99 -6.17 -5.00
C VAL A 204 13.45 -5.15 -4.01
N THR A 205 12.89 -5.62 -2.88
CA THR A 205 12.35 -4.72 -1.84
C THR A 205 13.42 -3.79 -1.29
N VAL A 206 14.62 -4.32 -1.00
CA VAL A 206 15.76 -3.51 -0.53
C VAL A 206 16.21 -2.50 -1.58
N VAL A 207 16.35 -2.91 -2.83
CA VAL A 207 16.76 -2.03 -3.94
C VAL A 207 15.77 -0.88 -4.10
N ILE A 208 14.47 -1.16 -4.10
CA ILE A 208 13.43 -0.13 -4.21
C ILE A 208 13.46 0.81 -2.98
N ALA A 209 13.59 0.28 -1.76
CA ALA A 209 13.71 1.10 -0.55
C ALA A 209 14.93 2.03 -0.61
N LEU A 210 16.06 1.55 -1.11
CA LEU A 210 17.26 2.35 -1.31
C LEU A 210 17.03 3.45 -2.34
N PHE A 211 16.37 3.17 -3.48
CA PHE A 211 16.04 4.19 -4.47
C PHE A 211 15.15 5.29 -3.88
N TYR A 212 14.09 4.94 -3.14
CA TYR A 212 13.26 5.93 -2.47
C TYR A 212 14.07 6.79 -1.48
N ARG A 213 14.92 6.16 -0.67
CA ARG A 213 15.75 6.85 0.33
C ARG A 213 16.76 7.79 -0.32
N ILE A 214 17.46 7.34 -1.37
CA ILE A 214 18.44 8.14 -2.11
C ILE A 214 17.74 9.33 -2.79
N TYR A 215 16.65 9.06 -3.52
CA TYR A 215 15.88 10.10 -4.17
C TYR A 215 15.41 11.18 -3.19
N CYS A 216 14.80 10.78 -2.07
CA CYS A 216 14.30 11.72 -1.07
C CYS A 216 15.44 12.53 -0.45
N LYS A 217 16.57 11.91 -0.10
CA LYS A 217 17.73 12.61 0.46
C LYS A 217 18.35 13.63 -0.50
N CYS A 218 18.42 13.30 -1.80
CA CYS A 218 18.99 14.19 -2.80
C CYS A 218 18.03 15.34 -3.17
N LYS A 219 16.73 15.09 -3.20
CA LYS A 219 15.74 16.06 -3.69
C LYS A 219 15.14 16.93 -2.59
N PHE A 220 15.02 16.41 -1.37
CA PHE A 220 14.33 17.05 -0.27
C PHE A 220 15.26 17.26 0.93
N SER A 221 15.52 18.52 1.26
CA SER A 221 16.40 18.88 2.39
C SER A 221 15.87 18.42 3.76
N GLU A 222 14.57 18.24 3.88
CA GLU A 222 13.88 17.75 5.06
C GLU A 222 14.07 16.25 5.32
N CYS A 223 14.49 15.47 4.32
CA CYS A 223 14.69 14.02 4.45
C CYS A 223 16.05 13.63 5.08
N LYS A 224 16.79 14.61 5.57
CA LYS A 224 17.99 14.36 6.40
C LYS A 224 17.53 14.05 7.81
N TYR A 225 17.69 12.78 8.22
CA TYR A 225 17.32 12.33 9.56
C TYR A 225 18.19 13.03 10.63
N HIS A 226 17.53 13.52 11.66
CA HIS A 226 18.12 14.00 12.89
C HIS A 226 17.26 13.53 14.05
N PHE A 227 17.88 13.13 15.13
CA PHE A 227 17.13 12.66 16.30
C PHE A 227 16.44 13.85 16.96
N VAL A 228 15.11 13.82 16.96
CA VAL A 228 14.25 14.81 17.64
C VAL A 228 13.12 14.09 18.33
N PHE A 229 12.87 14.42 19.58
CA PHE A 229 11.72 13.95 20.31
C PHE A 229 10.87 15.15 20.75
N ASP A 230 9.82 15.41 19.99
CA ASP A 230 8.75 16.37 20.36
C ASP A 230 7.56 15.57 20.88
N LYS A 231 7.29 15.67 22.18
CA LYS A 231 6.23 14.95 22.87
C LYS A 231 4.84 15.28 22.29
N ASN A 232 4.59 16.52 21.91
CA ASN A 232 3.28 16.94 21.39
C ASN A 232 3.02 16.36 20.01
N THR A 233 3.99 16.44 19.12
CA THR A 233 3.90 15.86 17.77
C THR A 233 3.87 14.32 17.84
N PHE A 234 4.66 13.71 18.73
CA PHE A 234 4.65 12.27 18.95
C PHE A 234 3.27 11.78 19.40
N TYR A 235 2.69 12.41 20.42
CA TYR A 235 1.36 12.05 20.92
C TYR A 235 0.27 12.22 19.85
N SER A 236 0.32 13.34 19.11
CA SER A 236 -0.65 13.59 18.03
C SER A 236 -0.57 12.57 16.89
N LEU A 237 0.66 12.21 16.47
CA LEU A 237 0.90 11.19 15.44
C LEU A 237 0.43 9.80 15.89
N THR A 238 0.83 9.38 17.09
CA THR A 238 0.51 8.03 17.60
C THR A 238 -0.97 7.90 17.94
N SER A 239 -1.59 8.93 18.53
CA SER A 239 -3.03 8.95 18.78
C SER A 239 -3.84 8.87 17.49
N TYR A 240 -3.48 9.66 16.47
CA TYR A 240 -4.16 9.60 15.18
C TYR A 240 -3.96 8.24 14.49
N ALA A 241 -2.74 7.68 14.54
CA ALA A 241 -2.47 6.35 14.03
C ALA A 241 -3.27 5.27 14.80
N GLY A 242 -3.37 5.38 16.12
CA GLY A 242 -4.15 4.47 16.95
C GLY A 242 -5.64 4.47 16.62
N TRP A 243 -6.26 5.64 16.43
CA TRP A 243 -7.66 5.73 15.99
C TRP A 243 -7.87 5.14 14.59
N ASN A 244 -6.98 5.42 13.65
CA ASN A 244 -7.04 4.79 12.32
C ASN A 244 -6.85 3.27 12.39
N LEU A 245 -5.96 2.80 13.26
CA LEU A 245 -5.74 1.38 13.50
C LEU A 245 -7.04 0.71 13.99
N SER A 246 -7.69 1.29 14.99
CA SER A 246 -8.96 0.78 15.53
C SER A 246 -10.05 0.72 14.45
N ALA A 247 -10.15 1.75 13.61
CA ALA A 247 -11.08 1.77 12.48
C ALA A 247 -10.77 0.67 11.45
N ASN A 248 -9.50 0.43 11.11
CA ASN A 248 -9.10 -0.63 10.19
C ASN A 248 -9.36 -2.03 10.77
N ILE A 249 -9.09 -2.24 12.07
CA ILE A 249 -9.42 -3.50 12.76
C ILE A 249 -10.92 -3.76 12.69
N ALA A 250 -11.77 -2.75 12.95
CA ALA A 250 -13.21 -2.88 12.84
C ALA A 250 -13.68 -3.26 11.42
N LEU A 251 -13.06 -2.68 10.38
CA LEU A 251 -13.34 -3.01 8.98
C LEU A 251 -12.94 -4.46 8.66
N ILE A 252 -11.76 -4.91 9.11
CA ILE A 252 -11.30 -6.29 8.94
C ILE A 252 -12.22 -7.26 9.68
N ALA A 253 -12.54 -6.96 10.94
CA ALA A 253 -13.45 -7.78 11.75
C ALA A 253 -14.84 -7.90 11.10
N ARG A 254 -15.38 -6.81 10.54
CA ARG A 254 -16.62 -6.84 9.77
C ARG A 254 -16.51 -7.75 8.55
N THR A 255 -15.43 -7.62 7.76
CA THR A 255 -15.27 -8.38 6.53
C THR A 255 -15.07 -9.87 6.80
N GLN A 256 -14.20 -10.20 7.74
CA GLN A 256 -13.92 -11.58 8.12
C GLN A 256 -15.08 -12.19 8.94
N GLY A 257 -15.70 -11.42 9.81
CA GLY A 257 -16.88 -11.86 10.55
C GLY A 257 -18.03 -12.28 9.64
N VAL A 258 -18.31 -11.51 8.58
CA VAL A 258 -19.32 -11.92 7.59
C VAL A 258 -18.87 -13.17 6.82
N ASN A 259 -17.58 -13.34 6.48
CA ASN A 259 -17.09 -14.57 5.85
C ASN A 259 -17.32 -15.80 6.75
N ILE A 260 -17.02 -15.68 8.05
CA ILE A 260 -17.22 -16.74 9.03
C ILE A 260 -18.72 -17.09 9.16
N LEU A 261 -19.57 -16.09 9.30
CA LEU A 261 -21.04 -16.31 9.41
C LEU A 261 -21.59 -16.98 8.16
N LEU A 262 -21.18 -16.52 6.96
CA LEU A 262 -21.61 -17.15 5.71
C LEU A 262 -21.15 -18.62 5.63
N ASN A 263 -19.94 -18.91 6.09
CA ASN A 263 -19.43 -20.28 6.10
C ASN A 263 -20.24 -21.17 7.06
N ILE A 264 -20.52 -20.68 8.27
CA ILE A 264 -21.27 -21.43 9.30
C ILE A 264 -22.70 -21.74 8.85
N PHE A 265 -23.40 -20.75 8.28
CA PHE A 265 -24.83 -20.90 7.96
C PHE A 265 -25.10 -21.43 6.55
N TYR A 266 -24.22 -21.17 5.59
CA TYR A 266 -24.47 -21.45 4.15
C TYR A 266 -23.37 -22.26 3.48
N GLY A 267 -22.27 -22.54 4.18
CA GLY A 267 -21.17 -23.34 3.66
C GLY A 267 -20.21 -22.62 2.69
N PRO A 268 -19.23 -23.36 2.14
CA PRO A 268 -18.11 -22.78 1.38
C PRO A 268 -18.52 -22.21 0.01
N THR A 269 -19.58 -22.72 -0.60
CA THR A 269 -20.02 -22.29 -1.95
C THR A 269 -20.41 -20.80 -1.97
N LEU A 270 -21.16 -20.35 -0.95
CA LEU A 270 -21.56 -18.94 -0.87
C LEU A 270 -20.37 -18.04 -0.54
N ASN A 271 -19.39 -18.54 0.24
CA ASN A 271 -18.14 -17.82 0.48
C ASN A 271 -17.31 -17.64 -0.80
N ALA A 272 -17.29 -18.64 -1.68
CA ALA A 272 -16.60 -18.52 -2.96
C ALA A 272 -17.25 -17.45 -3.84
N ALA A 273 -18.58 -17.46 -3.97
CA ALA A 273 -19.32 -16.44 -4.71
C ALA A 273 -19.07 -15.02 -4.14
N ARG A 274 -19.09 -14.89 -2.80
CA ARG A 274 -18.73 -13.63 -2.14
C ARG A 274 -17.30 -13.21 -2.42
N GLY A 275 -16.36 -14.15 -2.46
CA GLY A 275 -14.95 -13.89 -2.78
C GLY A 275 -14.81 -13.17 -4.12
N ILE A 276 -15.50 -13.65 -5.14
CA ILE A 276 -15.55 -13.02 -6.48
C ILE A 276 -16.14 -11.61 -6.39
N ALA A 277 -17.26 -11.44 -5.71
CA ALA A 277 -17.90 -10.14 -5.53
C ALA A 277 -16.98 -9.14 -4.81
N VAL A 278 -16.22 -9.58 -3.79
CA VAL A 278 -15.24 -8.75 -3.09
C VAL A 278 -14.07 -8.36 -3.99
N GLN A 279 -13.60 -9.25 -4.87
CA GLN A 279 -12.55 -8.92 -5.85
C GLN A 279 -12.99 -7.82 -6.80
N VAL A 280 -14.18 -7.94 -7.37
CA VAL A 280 -14.77 -6.92 -8.25
C VAL A 280 -14.89 -5.58 -7.52
N ASN A 281 -15.47 -5.59 -6.31
CA ASN A 281 -15.62 -4.40 -5.49
C ASN A 281 -14.26 -3.73 -5.20
N THR A 282 -13.24 -4.51 -4.87
CA THR A 282 -11.88 -4.01 -4.60
C THR A 282 -11.26 -3.37 -5.84
N ALA A 283 -11.45 -3.97 -7.01
CA ALA A 283 -10.98 -3.41 -8.27
C ALA A 283 -11.63 -2.04 -8.55
N ILE A 284 -12.96 -1.93 -8.41
CA ILE A 284 -13.69 -0.67 -8.60
C ILE A 284 -13.25 0.40 -7.59
N ILE A 285 -13.15 0.05 -6.31
CA ILE A 285 -12.74 0.97 -5.24
C ILE A 285 -11.29 1.46 -5.45
N SER A 286 -10.42 0.65 -6.05
CA SER A 286 -9.03 1.04 -6.33
C SER A 286 -8.92 2.31 -7.18
N PHE A 287 -9.85 2.52 -8.11
CA PHE A 287 -9.89 3.75 -8.92
C PHE A 287 -10.14 4.98 -8.06
N VAL A 288 -11.11 4.89 -7.15
CA VAL A 288 -11.44 5.99 -6.25
C VAL A 288 -10.33 6.25 -5.24
N THR A 289 -9.73 5.22 -4.68
CA THR A 289 -8.64 5.38 -3.71
C THR A 289 -7.40 6.02 -4.34
N ASN A 290 -7.05 5.67 -5.58
CA ASN A 290 -5.95 6.33 -6.30
C ASN A 290 -6.28 7.81 -6.61
N PHE A 291 -7.52 8.12 -6.99
CA PHE A 291 -7.96 9.51 -7.14
C PHE A 291 -7.86 10.28 -5.82
N GLN A 292 -8.37 9.72 -4.73
CA GLN A 292 -8.28 10.34 -3.39
C GLN A 292 -6.84 10.54 -2.94
N MET A 293 -5.92 9.62 -3.25
CA MET A 293 -4.50 9.76 -2.96
C MET A 293 -3.90 11.02 -3.62
N ALA A 294 -4.35 11.36 -4.83
CA ALA A 294 -3.91 12.59 -5.51
C ALA A 294 -4.51 13.87 -4.91
N VAL A 295 -5.73 13.79 -4.36
CA VAL A 295 -6.47 14.96 -3.83
C VAL A 295 -6.14 15.27 -2.38
N ASN A 296 -5.99 14.23 -1.54
CA ASN A 296 -5.83 14.37 -0.08
C ASN A 296 -4.72 15.34 0.35
N PRO A 297 -3.51 15.36 -0.25
CA PRO A 297 -2.49 16.33 0.14
C PRO A 297 -2.93 17.79 -0.05
N GLN A 298 -3.71 18.08 -1.10
CA GLN A 298 -4.20 19.43 -1.36
C GLN A 298 -5.25 19.87 -0.35
N ILE A 299 -6.16 18.97 0.05
CA ILE A 299 -7.14 19.24 1.11
C ILE A 299 -6.43 19.61 2.41
N VAL A 300 -5.44 18.79 2.83
CA VAL A 300 -4.70 19.01 4.07
C VAL A 300 -3.89 20.31 4.03
N LYS A 301 -3.25 20.62 2.89
CA LYS A 301 -2.50 21.86 2.71
C LYS A 301 -3.40 23.09 2.76
N SER A 302 -4.56 23.06 2.10
CA SER A 302 -5.54 24.14 2.13
C SER A 302 -6.05 24.38 3.55
N TYR A 303 -6.29 23.30 4.30
CA TYR A 303 -6.63 23.39 5.73
C TYR A 303 -5.51 24.05 6.55
N ALA A 304 -4.27 23.61 6.36
CA ALA A 304 -3.11 24.14 7.08
C ALA A 304 -2.84 25.63 6.78
N GLN A 305 -3.24 26.10 5.59
CA GLN A 305 -3.14 27.51 5.16
C GLN A 305 -4.37 28.35 5.55
N GLU A 306 -5.34 27.74 6.22
CA GLU A 306 -6.61 28.39 6.62
C GLU A 306 -7.50 28.83 5.44
N TYR A 307 -7.25 28.27 4.23
CA TYR A 307 -8.09 28.50 3.04
C TYR A 307 -9.31 27.57 3.05
N LEU A 308 -10.17 27.75 4.05
CA LEU A 308 -11.29 26.84 4.31
C LEU A 308 -12.30 26.75 3.15
N ASP A 309 -12.53 27.86 2.44
CA ASP A 309 -13.44 27.89 1.28
C ASP A 309 -12.88 27.08 0.10
N GLU A 310 -11.58 27.18 -0.14
CA GLU A 310 -10.91 26.36 -1.16
C GLU A 310 -10.93 24.89 -0.77
N MET A 311 -10.64 24.58 0.49
CA MET A 311 -10.72 23.22 1.02
C MET A 311 -12.13 22.63 0.81
N ARG A 312 -13.19 23.35 1.18
CA ARG A 312 -14.59 22.92 1.00
C ARG A 312 -14.91 22.66 -0.48
N LYS A 313 -14.48 23.56 -1.37
CA LYS A 313 -14.67 23.38 -2.82
C LYS A 313 -13.97 22.13 -3.35
N ILE A 314 -12.74 21.84 -2.90
CA ILE A 314 -12.01 20.62 -3.28
C ILE A 314 -12.75 19.39 -2.76
N ILE A 315 -13.19 19.38 -1.50
CA ILE A 315 -13.93 18.27 -0.90
C ILE A 315 -15.21 17.96 -1.68
N ILE A 316 -16.04 18.98 -1.95
CA ILE A 316 -17.31 18.81 -2.67
C ILE A 316 -17.07 18.30 -4.10
N LYS A 317 -16.10 18.89 -4.82
CA LYS A 317 -15.76 18.45 -6.18
C LYS A 317 -15.21 17.04 -6.21
N SER A 318 -14.33 16.70 -5.29
CA SER A 318 -13.74 15.36 -5.23
C SER A 318 -14.76 14.30 -4.82
N SER A 319 -15.66 14.60 -3.88
CA SER A 319 -16.76 13.70 -3.51
C SER A 319 -17.69 13.43 -4.68
N LYS A 320 -18.10 14.49 -5.40
CA LYS A 320 -18.94 14.37 -6.60
C LYS A 320 -18.25 13.54 -7.69
N PHE A 321 -16.96 13.80 -7.94
CA PHE A 321 -16.20 13.04 -8.93
C PHE A 321 -16.00 11.58 -8.53
N SER A 322 -15.72 11.31 -7.25
CA SER A 322 -15.61 9.95 -6.70
C SER A 322 -16.92 9.18 -6.86
N PHE A 323 -18.05 9.83 -6.58
CA PHE A 323 -19.37 9.23 -6.78
C PHE A 323 -19.63 8.91 -8.26
N LEU A 324 -19.40 9.87 -9.15
CA LEU A 324 -19.61 9.64 -10.60
C LEU A 324 -18.69 8.54 -11.13
N LEU A 325 -17.44 8.48 -10.67
CA LEU A 325 -16.49 7.43 -11.04
C LEU A 325 -16.97 6.05 -10.58
N LEU A 326 -17.40 5.93 -9.32
CA LEU A 326 -17.97 4.69 -8.80
C LEU A 326 -19.22 4.28 -9.55
N PHE A 327 -20.12 5.22 -9.78
CA PHE A 327 -21.37 4.98 -10.49
C PHE A 327 -21.11 4.46 -11.91
N PHE A 328 -20.21 5.13 -12.65
CA PHE A 328 -19.88 4.75 -14.02
C PHE A 328 -19.22 3.37 -14.11
N LEU A 329 -18.34 3.05 -13.16
CA LEU A 329 -17.66 1.76 -13.10
C LEU A 329 -18.58 0.63 -12.60
N ALA A 330 -19.54 0.94 -11.74
CA ALA A 330 -20.47 -0.06 -11.21
C ALA A 330 -21.61 -0.39 -12.19
N LEU A 331 -22.01 0.55 -13.07
CA LEU A 331 -23.11 0.38 -14.02
C LEU A 331 -23.01 -0.91 -14.85
N PRO A 332 -21.90 -1.21 -15.53
CA PRO A 332 -21.77 -2.45 -16.30
C PRO A 332 -22.00 -3.71 -15.46
N PHE A 333 -21.50 -3.71 -14.21
CA PHE A 333 -21.67 -4.85 -13.31
C PHE A 333 -23.12 -5.02 -12.83
N ILE A 334 -23.91 -3.94 -12.79
CA ILE A 334 -25.32 -4.00 -12.40
C ILE A 334 -26.18 -4.54 -13.56
N PHE A 335 -25.89 -4.11 -14.79
CA PHE A 335 -26.70 -4.46 -15.96
C PHE A 335 -26.28 -5.77 -16.62
N GLU A 336 -24.97 -6.05 -16.68
CA GLU A 336 -24.40 -7.18 -17.42
C GLU A 336 -23.56 -8.09 -16.50
N THR A 337 -24.09 -8.39 -15.30
CA THR A 337 -23.39 -9.19 -14.30
C THR A 337 -22.96 -10.55 -14.85
N GLU A 338 -23.86 -11.27 -15.54
CA GLU A 338 -23.58 -12.62 -16.06
C GLU A 338 -22.47 -12.58 -17.12
N PHE A 339 -22.53 -11.64 -18.05
CA PHE A 339 -21.49 -11.50 -19.09
C PHE A 339 -20.13 -11.21 -18.50
N ILE A 340 -20.05 -10.28 -17.54
CA ILE A 340 -18.79 -9.89 -16.90
C ILE A 340 -18.21 -11.03 -16.05
N LEU A 341 -19.06 -11.74 -15.29
CA LEU A 341 -18.61 -12.88 -14.49
C LEU A 341 -18.11 -14.03 -15.36
N ASN A 342 -18.76 -14.30 -16.50
CA ASN A 342 -18.29 -15.31 -17.44
C ASN A 342 -16.90 -14.96 -18.00
N ILE A 343 -16.63 -13.69 -18.32
CA ILE A 343 -15.28 -13.26 -18.73
C ILE A 343 -14.28 -13.41 -17.58
N CYS A 344 -14.64 -13.00 -16.38
CA CYS A 344 -13.73 -13.09 -15.21
C CYS A 344 -13.45 -14.54 -14.76
N CYS A 345 -14.38 -15.47 -14.97
CA CYS A 345 -14.19 -16.89 -14.63
C CYS A 345 -13.47 -17.68 -15.73
N LEU A 346 -13.37 -17.14 -16.96
CA LEU A 346 -12.60 -17.72 -18.06
C LEU A 346 -11.12 -17.31 -18.06
N LEU A 347 -10.74 -16.29 -17.31
CA LEU A 347 -9.38 -15.81 -17.09
C LEU A 347 -8.80 -16.37 -15.79
#